data_0d234fc1d1f5e401c11c2d0737b25c15
#
_entry.id   0d234fc1d1f5e401c11c2d0737b25c15
#
_cell.length_a   1.000
_cell.length_b   1.000
_cell.length_c   1.000
_cell.angle_alpha   90.00
_cell.angle_beta   90.00
_cell.angle_gamma   90.00
#
_symmetry.space_group_name_H-M   'P 1'
#
loop_
_entity.id
_entity.type
_entity.pdbx_description
1 polymer ?
#
loop_
_entity_poly.entity_id
_entity_poly.type
_entity_poly.pdbx_seq_one_letter_code
_entity_poly.pdbx_strand_id
1 'polypeptide(L)'
;MKLSYPGWDNANGDLDGLLYFSQRLDEMLFNFSIDLYKAPVLNTHSLLLEYISIYNNTEIDNKYLAVVLEELNDALAKDPVINRYWGKDNIVKAQNAFRSLPEKARITLAEYLLHAFGETKYFSWCCEYAKWIVHQNNQKDRIEQALRCLVPELIGRGYSSQYIFHYNKKCLLKTDTPSIDLFIDRFDCKKRTYKVYMTAEQRITTFSELLSERMGVIFEDDGNYKKFKHDDDHVIFHFDDIKAYDDNGASHIAFERVNLFLSFFTAVDNKIAPKFHDVAMVVEESASVPAFVSFGDSEYSVIEGMQIEEASIYAEKLITKLIKHARCSLPRLTKAVALHNNSLKSPDYSGGFLSLWSALEVLSLKSIGNNDLEQVTGTILPILQLRYFQSVTNDFSKKLKGALRQESYEKLLSKITVGDSEIEKTAAFIFLEEYGNLRNDCCKELSAYPVLRYRIHTFSDAAKEKRRCLIRAKSIESG
;
A
#
# COMPACT_ATOMS: atom_id res chain seq x y z
N MET A 1 -15.50 -5.76 -8.56
CA MET A 1 -14.95 -5.05 -9.73
C MET A 1 -14.98 -6.00 -10.91
N LYS A 2 -15.73 -5.72 -11.99
CA LYS A 2 -15.65 -6.52 -13.21
C LYS A 2 -14.33 -6.16 -13.91
N LEU A 3 -13.34 -7.03 -13.83
CA LEU A 3 -12.03 -6.88 -14.49
C LEU A 3 -12.01 -7.60 -15.84
N SER A 4 -13.15 -7.81 -16.48
CA SER A 4 -13.21 -8.34 -17.84
C SER A 4 -13.21 -7.18 -18.83
N TYR A 5 -12.08 -6.93 -19.43
CA TYR A 5 -11.98 -6.08 -20.60
C TYR A 5 -12.00 -6.94 -21.86
N PRO A 6 -12.65 -6.49 -22.95
CA PRO A 6 -12.82 -7.33 -24.16
C PRO A 6 -11.52 -7.89 -24.74
N GLY A 7 -10.41 -7.16 -24.63
CA GLY A 7 -9.10 -7.59 -25.10
C GLY A 7 -8.50 -8.80 -24.37
N TRP A 8 -8.97 -9.08 -23.15
CA TRP A 8 -8.48 -10.20 -22.34
C TRP A 8 -9.24 -11.50 -22.57
N ASP A 9 -10.48 -11.45 -23.05
CA ASP A 9 -11.30 -12.64 -23.31
C ASP A 9 -10.74 -13.50 -24.45
N ASN A 10 -9.96 -12.89 -25.35
CA ASN A 10 -9.28 -13.55 -26.47
C ASN A 10 -7.79 -13.80 -26.22
N ALA A 11 -7.28 -13.51 -25.01
CA ALA A 11 -5.88 -13.67 -24.69
C ALA A 11 -5.51 -15.16 -24.65
N ASN A 12 -4.72 -15.59 -25.63
CA ASN A 12 -3.98 -16.85 -25.56
C ASN A 12 -3.10 -16.82 -24.29
N GLY A 13 -2.75 -17.98 -23.74
CA GLY A 13 -2.01 -18.14 -22.48
C GLY A 13 -0.75 -17.27 -22.28
N ASP A 14 -0.24 -16.67 -23.35
CA ASP A 14 0.91 -15.76 -23.38
C ASP A 14 0.70 -14.43 -22.59
N LEU A 15 -0.56 -14.01 -22.39
CA LEU A 15 -0.89 -12.80 -21.65
C LEU A 15 -1.27 -13.05 -20.17
N ASP A 16 -1.33 -14.29 -19.70
CA ASP A 16 -1.74 -14.63 -18.34
C ASP A 16 -0.81 -13.99 -17.28
N GLY A 17 0.50 -13.95 -17.55
CA GLY A 17 1.48 -13.30 -16.68
C GLY A 17 1.31 -11.78 -16.64
N LEU A 18 1.04 -11.15 -17.77
CA LEU A 18 0.82 -9.71 -17.86
C LEU A 18 -0.49 -9.31 -17.19
N LEU A 19 -1.55 -10.09 -17.34
CA LEU A 19 -2.82 -9.86 -16.65
C LEU A 19 -2.66 -10.02 -15.13
N TYR A 20 -1.92 -11.06 -14.69
CA TYR A 20 -1.59 -11.23 -13.29
C TYR A 20 -0.81 -10.03 -12.72
N PHE A 21 0.22 -9.58 -13.43
CA PHE A 21 1.01 -8.40 -13.05
C PHE A 21 0.11 -7.18 -12.87
N SER A 22 -0.75 -6.90 -13.84
CA SER A 22 -1.61 -5.74 -13.83
C SER A 22 -2.67 -5.77 -12.72
N GLN A 23 -3.35 -6.91 -12.54
CA GLN A 23 -4.34 -7.08 -11.46
C GLN A 23 -3.69 -6.99 -10.08
N ARG A 24 -2.49 -7.57 -9.94
CA ARG A 24 -1.76 -7.55 -8.68
C ARG A 24 -1.21 -6.16 -8.34
N LEU A 25 -0.74 -5.43 -9.36
CA LEU A 25 -0.32 -4.03 -9.19
C LEU A 25 -1.48 -3.15 -8.72
N ASP A 26 -2.67 -3.30 -9.31
CA ASP A 26 -3.90 -2.60 -8.88
C ASP A 26 -4.19 -2.85 -7.40
N GLU A 27 -4.09 -4.09 -6.95
CA GLU A 27 -4.28 -4.44 -5.56
C GLU A 27 -3.19 -3.90 -4.63
N MET A 28 -1.94 -3.87 -5.05
CA MET A 28 -0.83 -3.33 -4.25
C MET A 28 -0.94 -1.83 -4.02
N LEU A 29 -1.47 -1.08 -4.99
CA LEU A 29 -1.56 0.37 -4.93
C LEU A 29 -2.75 0.86 -4.11
N PHE A 30 -3.92 0.26 -4.33
CA PHE A 30 -5.18 0.66 -3.70
C PHE A 30 -5.81 -0.50 -2.96
N ASN A 31 -5.04 -1.19 -2.23
CA ASN A 31 -5.39 -2.44 -1.67
C ASN A 31 -6.59 -2.41 -0.74
N PHE A 32 -7.55 -3.19 -1.11
CA PHE A 32 -8.80 -3.38 -0.41
C PHE A 32 -8.95 -4.80 0.14
N SER A 33 -7.90 -5.60 0.11
CA SER A 33 -7.95 -6.95 0.65
C SER A 33 -6.98 -7.14 1.80
N ILE A 34 -7.46 -7.77 2.86
CA ILE A 34 -6.74 -7.95 4.12
C ILE A 34 -5.58 -8.95 3.99
N ASP A 35 -5.68 -9.88 3.05
CA ASP A 35 -4.64 -10.87 2.74
C ASP A 35 -3.50 -10.31 1.90
N LEU A 36 -3.70 -9.12 1.37
CA LEU A 36 -2.77 -8.47 0.50
C LEU A 36 -2.19 -7.28 1.21
N TYR A 37 -1.02 -7.48 1.68
CA TYR A 37 -0.21 -6.35 2.09
C TYR A 37 -0.10 -5.42 0.89
N LYS A 38 -0.30 -4.13 1.13
CA LYS A 38 0.18 -3.08 0.23
C LYS A 38 1.61 -3.43 -0.18
N ALA A 39 2.07 -2.88 -1.30
CA ALA A 39 3.47 -3.03 -1.67
C ALA A 39 4.34 -2.80 -0.42
N PRO A 40 5.34 -3.64 -0.17
CA PRO A 40 6.29 -3.36 0.88
C PRO A 40 6.84 -1.96 0.62
N VAL A 41 6.86 -1.13 1.63
CA VAL A 41 7.41 0.24 1.52
C VAL A 41 8.90 0.16 1.21
N LEU A 42 9.54 -0.93 1.62
CA LEU A 42 10.97 -1.14 1.54
C LEU A 42 11.29 -2.39 0.70
N ASN A 43 12.15 -2.19 -0.27
CA ASN A 43 12.85 -3.26 -1.00
C ASN A 43 14.31 -3.34 -0.54
N THR A 44 15.12 -4.18 -1.17
CA THR A 44 16.54 -4.34 -0.78
C THR A 44 17.32 -3.03 -0.86
N HIS A 45 17.07 -2.20 -1.87
CA HIS A 45 17.75 -0.91 -2.03
C HIS A 45 17.34 0.08 -0.93
N SER A 46 16.05 0.20 -0.65
CA SER A 46 15.53 1.07 0.41
C SER A 46 15.97 0.62 1.80
N LEU A 47 16.04 -0.69 2.06
CA LEU A 47 16.53 -1.25 3.33
C LEU A 47 18.03 -0.97 3.56
N LEU A 48 18.85 -0.94 2.49
CA LEU A 48 20.24 -0.52 2.61
C LEU A 48 20.33 0.96 3.03
N LEU A 49 19.50 1.83 2.43
CA LEU A 49 19.43 3.24 2.81
C LEU A 49 18.97 3.42 4.26
N GLU A 50 17.95 2.71 4.69
CA GLU A 50 17.43 2.75 6.04
C GLU A 50 18.48 2.26 7.05
N TYR A 51 19.15 1.14 6.79
CA TYR A 51 20.19 0.60 7.67
C TYR A 51 21.32 1.60 7.89
N ILE A 52 21.80 2.26 6.82
CA ILE A 52 22.84 3.30 6.90
C ILE A 52 22.30 4.54 7.64
N SER A 53 21.07 4.95 7.37
CA SER A 53 20.45 6.12 8.01
C SER A 53 20.30 5.94 9.53
N ILE A 54 19.82 4.77 9.97
CA ILE A 54 19.68 4.45 11.41
C ILE A 54 21.05 4.46 12.10
N TYR A 55 22.07 3.87 11.50
CA TYR A 55 23.42 3.85 12.06
C TYR A 55 24.00 5.27 12.24
N ASN A 56 23.77 6.14 11.28
CA ASN A 56 24.25 7.52 11.32
C ASN A 56 23.44 8.43 12.26
N ASN A 57 22.27 7.99 12.70
CA ASN A 57 21.42 8.74 13.61
C ASN A 57 21.70 8.35 15.08
N THR A 58 22.42 9.21 15.79
CA THR A 58 22.81 8.98 17.19
C THR A 58 21.64 9.02 18.19
N GLU A 59 20.46 9.46 17.77
CA GLU A 59 19.25 9.49 18.60
C GLU A 59 18.51 8.15 18.59
N ILE A 60 18.81 7.27 17.64
CA ILE A 60 18.16 5.96 17.50
C ILE A 60 18.95 4.89 18.24
N ASP A 61 18.28 4.07 19.04
CA ASP A 61 18.85 2.95 19.77
C ASP A 61 19.36 1.87 18.80
N ASN A 62 20.59 1.43 18.96
CA ASN A 62 21.25 0.42 18.14
C ASN A 62 20.51 -0.94 18.06
N LYS A 63 19.59 -1.23 19.00
CA LYS A 63 18.75 -2.42 18.91
C LYS A 63 17.90 -2.48 17.65
N TYR A 64 17.52 -1.33 17.08
CA TYR A 64 16.78 -1.26 15.81
C TYR A 64 17.64 -1.66 14.60
N LEU A 65 18.95 -1.44 14.65
CA LEU A 65 19.87 -1.92 13.61
C LEU A 65 19.81 -3.42 13.41
N ALA A 66 19.65 -4.19 14.49
CA ALA A 66 19.57 -5.65 14.39
C ALA A 66 18.29 -6.08 13.65
N VAL A 67 17.16 -5.41 13.91
CA VAL A 67 15.88 -5.72 13.24
C VAL A 67 15.96 -5.41 11.75
N VAL A 68 16.45 -4.22 11.39
CA VAL A 68 16.59 -3.83 9.97
C VAL A 68 17.61 -4.70 9.25
N LEU A 69 18.68 -5.13 9.93
CA LEU A 69 19.65 -6.06 9.35
C LEU A 69 19.07 -7.44 9.05
N GLU A 70 18.21 -7.96 9.92
CA GLU A 70 17.48 -9.21 9.69
C GLU A 70 16.57 -9.09 8.47
N GLU A 71 15.79 -8.01 8.40
CA GLU A 71 14.92 -7.71 7.27
C GLU A 71 15.71 -7.54 5.95
N LEU A 72 16.84 -6.84 5.98
CA LEU A 72 17.73 -6.67 4.84
C LEU A 72 18.29 -8.02 4.35
N ASN A 73 18.72 -8.90 5.26
CA ASN A 73 19.21 -10.23 4.90
C ASN A 73 18.11 -11.08 4.24
N ASP A 74 16.89 -10.99 4.76
CA ASP A 74 15.72 -11.66 4.20
C ASP A 74 15.34 -11.10 2.83
N ALA A 75 15.36 -9.79 2.66
CA ALA A 75 15.11 -9.13 1.39
C ALA A 75 16.16 -9.52 0.34
N LEU A 76 17.43 -9.46 0.68
CA LEU A 76 18.53 -9.91 -0.20
C LEU A 76 18.37 -11.36 -0.66
N ALA A 77 17.93 -12.26 0.22
CA ALA A 77 17.72 -13.67 -0.12
C ALA A 77 16.58 -13.88 -1.13
N LYS A 78 15.56 -13.04 -1.05
CA LYS A 78 14.30 -13.19 -1.80
C LYS A 78 14.21 -12.28 -3.03
N ASP A 79 15.16 -11.35 -3.20
CA ASP A 79 15.16 -10.41 -4.31
C ASP A 79 15.55 -11.08 -5.65
N PRO A 80 14.60 -11.28 -6.57
CA PRO A 80 14.86 -11.95 -7.82
C PRO A 80 15.65 -11.07 -8.81
N VAL A 81 15.59 -9.76 -8.63
CA VAL A 81 16.29 -8.78 -9.45
C VAL A 81 17.78 -8.86 -9.16
N ILE A 82 18.17 -8.73 -7.90
CA ILE A 82 19.58 -8.86 -7.48
C ILE A 82 20.11 -10.26 -7.82
N ASN A 83 19.28 -11.30 -7.62
CA ASN A 83 19.67 -12.67 -7.96
C ASN A 83 20.03 -12.83 -9.46
N ARG A 84 19.25 -12.20 -10.34
CA ARG A 84 19.48 -12.27 -11.79
C ARG A 84 20.68 -11.47 -12.26
N TYR A 85 20.83 -10.23 -11.77
CA TYR A 85 21.79 -9.26 -12.32
C TYR A 85 23.11 -9.19 -11.54
N TRP A 86 23.11 -9.56 -10.25
CA TRP A 86 24.31 -9.57 -9.42
C TRP A 86 24.81 -10.98 -9.08
N GLY A 87 23.91 -11.96 -9.08
CA GLY A 87 24.20 -13.38 -8.95
C GLY A 87 24.09 -13.91 -7.52
N LYS A 88 23.60 -15.15 -7.43
CA LYS A 88 23.30 -15.84 -6.17
C LYS A 88 24.53 -15.98 -5.25
N ASP A 89 25.69 -16.27 -5.81
CA ASP A 89 26.93 -16.43 -5.02
C ASP A 89 27.34 -15.14 -4.32
N ASN A 90 27.16 -14.00 -4.97
CA ASN A 90 27.45 -12.70 -4.37
C ASN A 90 26.47 -12.37 -3.25
N ILE A 91 25.19 -12.72 -3.42
CA ILE A 91 24.17 -12.58 -2.36
C ILE A 91 24.59 -13.39 -1.13
N VAL A 92 24.93 -14.67 -1.29
CA VAL A 92 25.36 -15.54 -0.18
C VAL A 92 26.60 -14.98 0.51
N LYS A 93 27.59 -14.47 -0.25
CA LYS A 93 28.78 -13.83 0.33
C LYS A 93 28.41 -12.59 1.16
N ALA A 94 27.53 -11.73 0.63
CA ALA A 94 27.06 -10.53 1.35
C ALA A 94 26.31 -10.89 2.64
N GLN A 95 25.40 -11.85 2.59
CA GLN A 95 24.67 -12.32 3.76
C GLN A 95 25.59 -12.90 4.85
N ASN A 96 26.58 -13.72 4.45
CA ASN A 96 27.57 -14.26 5.37
C ASN A 96 28.43 -13.15 5.99
N ALA A 97 28.81 -12.15 5.20
CA ALA A 97 29.55 -10.99 5.67
C ALA A 97 28.71 -10.16 6.67
N PHE A 98 27.45 -9.90 6.39
CA PHE A 98 26.55 -9.23 7.35
C PHE A 98 26.40 -9.97 8.69
N ARG A 99 26.45 -11.30 8.68
CA ARG A 99 26.38 -12.12 9.90
C ARG A 99 27.68 -12.13 10.69
N SER A 100 28.83 -12.13 10.02
CA SER A 100 30.15 -12.36 10.64
C SER A 100 30.96 -11.10 10.94
N LEU A 101 30.73 -10.01 10.22
CA LEU A 101 31.48 -8.78 10.37
C LEU A 101 31.07 -7.97 11.61
N PRO A 102 32.00 -7.21 12.22
CA PRO A 102 31.64 -6.22 13.23
C PRO A 102 30.79 -5.09 12.62
N GLU A 103 30.01 -4.41 13.46
CA GLU A 103 29.01 -3.41 13.05
C GLU A 103 29.56 -2.36 12.06
N LYS A 104 30.67 -1.74 12.38
CA LYS A 104 31.30 -0.74 11.49
C LYS A 104 31.61 -1.29 10.10
N ALA A 105 32.08 -2.54 10.01
CA ALA A 105 32.36 -3.16 8.73
C ALA A 105 31.09 -3.57 7.97
N ARG A 106 29.98 -3.85 8.69
CA ARG A 106 28.66 -4.07 8.07
C ARG A 106 28.14 -2.82 7.39
N ILE A 107 28.32 -1.65 8.02
CA ILE A 107 27.96 -0.37 7.41
C ILE A 107 28.74 -0.11 6.14
N THR A 108 30.07 -0.27 6.18
CA THR A 108 30.91 -0.14 4.97
C THR A 108 30.48 -1.10 3.87
N LEU A 109 30.07 -2.33 4.22
CA LEU A 109 29.49 -3.28 3.26
C LEU A 109 28.17 -2.78 2.69
N ALA A 110 27.28 -2.24 3.53
CA ALA A 110 26.00 -1.70 3.08
C ALA A 110 26.20 -0.50 2.12
N GLU A 111 27.11 0.41 2.44
CA GLU A 111 27.50 1.53 1.57
C GLU A 111 28.08 1.04 0.24
N TYR A 112 28.94 0.02 0.27
CA TYR A 112 29.48 -0.61 -0.94
C TYR A 112 28.36 -1.21 -1.80
N LEU A 113 27.42 -1.95 -1.21
CA LEU A 113 26.30 -2.54 -1.93
C LEU A 113 25.39 -1.47 -2.54
N LEU A 114 25.10 -0.43 -1.77
CA LEU A 114 24.30 0.70 -2.24
C LEU A 114 24.97 1.38 -3.46
N HIS A 115 26.27 1.59 -3.40
CA HIS A 115 27.03 2.12 -4.53
C HIS A 115 27.07 1.14 -5.72
N ALA A 116 27.25 -0.15 -5.48
CA ALA A 116 27.30 -1.19 -6.52
C ALA A 116 25.96 -1.35 -7.26
N PHE A 117 24.86 -1.27 -6.54
CA PHE A 117 23.52 -1.30 -7.11
C PHE A 117 23.20 0.02 -7.81
N GLY A 118 23.58 1.14 -7.21
CA GLY A 118 23.34 2.47 -7.74
C GLY A 118 21.83 2.77 -7.88
N GLU A 119 21.45 3.99 -7.63
CA GLU A 119 20.04 4.40 -7.64
C GLU A 119 19.34 4.13 -8.97
N THR A 120 19.96 4.50 -10.08
CA THR A 120 19.38 4.32 -11.41
C THR A 120 19.48 2.89 -11.92
N LYS A 121 20.56 2.19 -11.56
CA LYS A 121 20.87 0.84 -12.04
C LYS A 121 19.92 -0.21 -11.46
N TYR A 122 19.66 -0.17 -10.15
CA TYR A 122 18.72 -1.10 -9.53
C TYR A 122 17.30 -0.92 -10.09
N PHE A 123 16.87 0.32 -10.27
CA PHE A 123 15.59 0.61 -10.90
C PHE A 123 15.52 0.07 -12.34
N SER A 124 16.57 0.29 -13.15
CA SER A 124 16.63 -0.26 -14.51
C SER A 124 16.52 -1.79 -14.49
N TRP A 125 17.20 -2.46 -13.57
CA TRP A 125 17.09 -3.89 -13.40
C TRP A 125 15.68 -4.35 -13.01
N CYS A 126 14.99 -3.61 -12.12
CA CYS A 126 13.59 -3.88 -11.76
C CYS A 126 12.68 -3.78 -12.99
N CYS A 127 12.85 -2.74 -13.81
CA CYS A 127 12.12 -2.54 -15.05
C CYS A 127 12.36 -3.67 -16.07
N GLU A 128 13.61 -4.00 -16.33
CA GLU A 128 13.99 -5.07 -17.24
C GLU A 128 13.50 -6.44 -16.76
N TYR A 129 13.61 -6.69 -15.46
CA TYR A 129 13.10 -7.92 -14.86
C TYR A 129 11.60 -8.04 -14.99
N ALA A 130 10.86 -6.97 -14.74
CA ALA A 130 9.40 -6.93 -14.90
C ALA A 130 8.99 -7.21 -16.36
N LYS A 131 9.63 -6.53 -17.34
CA LYS A 131 9.40 -6.78 -18.78
C LYS A 131 9.65 -8.24 -19.16
N TRP A 132 10.68 -8.86 -18.61
CA TRP A 132 11.01 -10.25 -18.92
C TRP A 132 10.06 -11.26 -18.26
N ILE A 133 9.77 -11.09 -16.93
CA ILE A 133 9.09 -12.13 -16.15
C ILE A 133 7.62 -12.30 -16.51
N VAL A 134 6.95 -11.25 -16.96
CA VAL A 134 5.53 -11.30 -17.32
C VAL A 134 5.23 -12.21 -18.52
N HIS A 135 6.25 -12.46 -19.34
CA HIS A 135 6.17 -13.36 -20.48
C HIS A 135 6.59 -14.81 -20.17
N GLN A 136 6.97 -15.10 -18.91
CA GLN A 136 7.36 -16.45 -18.51
C GLN A 136 6.15 -17.22 -17.98
N ASN A 137 5.94 -18.42 -18.52
CA ASN A 137 4.84 -19.27 -18.12
C ASN A 137 4.95 -19.73 -16.66
N ASN A 138 3.82 -19.73 -15.94
CA ASN A 138 3.69 -20.24 -14.57
C ASN A 138 4.63 -19.62 -13.51
N GLN A 139 5.04 -18.36 -13.68
CA GLN A 139 5.98 -17.67 -12.78
C GLN A 139 5.30 -16.61 -11.89
N LYS A 140 4.05 -16.85 -11.45
CA LYS A 140 3.28 -15.86 -10.65
C LYS A 140 3.98 -15.43 -9.37
N ASP A 141 4.65 -16.36 -8.69
CA ASP A 141 5.48 -16.04 -7.51
C ASP A 141 6.58 -15.03 -7.82
N ARG A 142 7.25 -15.20 -8.96
CA ARG A 142 8.32 -14.31 -9.38
C ARG A 142 7.79 -12.96 -9.87
N ILE A 143 6.59 -12.94 -10.47
CA ILE A 143 5.92 -11.68 -10.82
C ILE A 143 5.54 -10.92 -9.55
N GLU A 144 5.03 -11.60 -8.52
CA GLU A 144 4.76 -11.01 -7.21
C GLU A 144 6.03 -10.39 -6.61
N GLN A 145 7.15 -11.11 -6.63
CA GLN A 145 8.42 -10.61 -6.13
C GLN A 145 8.96 -9.45 -6.98
N ALA A 146 8.79 -9.48 -8.31
CA ALA A 146 9.15 -8.36 -9.18
C ALA A 146 8.39 -7.08 -8.83
N LEU A 147 7.08 -7.19 -8.59
CA LEU A 147 6.25 -6.07 -8.15
C LEU A 147 6.69 -5.53 -6.79
N ARG A 148 7.07 -6.41 -5.85
CA ARG A 148 7.60 -6.03 -4.54
C ARG A 148 8.94 -5.30 -4.62
N CYS A 149 9.71 -5.48 -5.69
CA CYS A 149 10.91 -4.70 -5.96
C CYS A 149 10.59 -3.38 -6.68
N LEU A 150 9.76 -3.44 -7.73
CA LEU A 150 9.50 -2.30 -8.62
C LEU A 150 8.64 -1.21 -7.97
N VAL A 151 7.55 -1.58 -7.28
CA VAL A 151 6.60 -0.59 -6.75
C VAL A 151 7.23 0.32 -5.69
N PRO A 152 8.02 -0.20 -4.71
CA PRO A 152 8.75 0.67 -3.78
C PRO A 152 9.74 1.61 -4.47
N GLU A 153 10.39 1.16 -5.54
CA GLU A 153 11.28 2.03 -6.33
C GLU A 153 10.52 3.17 -7.00
N LEU A 154 9.36 2.90 -7.57
CA LEU A 154 8.53 3.94 -8.18
C LEU A 154 8.06 4.97 -7.15
N ILE A 155 7.53 4.49 -6.01
CA ILE A 155 7.05 5.36 -4.93
C ILE A 155 8.21 6.12 -4.28
N GLY A 156 9.32 5.44 -3.98
CA GLY A 156 10.52 6.04 -3.39
C GLY A 156 11.17 7.11 -4.27
N ARG A 157 10.99 7.03 -5.59
CA ARG A 157 11.39 8.07 -6.55
C ARG A 157 10.44 9.26 -6.58
N GLY A 158 9.24 9.12 -6.01
CA GLY A 158 8.24 10.19 -5.93
C GLY A 158 7.14 10.11 -7.00
N TYR A 159 6.97 8.96 -7.65
CA TYR A 159 5.76 8.72 -8.42
C TYR A 159 4.59 8.44 -7.48
N SER A 160 3.45 9.07 -7.72
CA SER A 160 2.25 8.84 -6.91
C SER A 160 1.61 7.48 -7.22
N SER A 161 0.97 6.89 -6.21
CA SER A 161 0.19 5.65 -6.39
C SER A 161 -0.92 5.83 -7.43
N GLN A 162 -1.53 7.02 -7.49
CA GLN A 162 -2.57 7.37 -8.46
C GLN A 162 -2.05 7.39 -9.89
N TYR A 163 -0.86 7.93 -10.11
CA TYR A 163 -0.21 7.96 -11.42
C TYR A 163 0.11 6.55 -11.91
N ILE A 164 0.74 5.73 -11.06
CA ILE A 164 1.07 4.33 -11.38
C ILE A 164 -0.21 3.57 -11.73
N PHE A 165 -1.27 3.72 -10.93
CA PHE A 165 -2.57 3.10 -11.16
C PHE A 165 -3.23 3.55 -12.47
N HIS A 166 -3.21 4.86 -12.76
CA HIS A 166 -3.76 5.40 -13.99
C HIS A 166 -3.10 4.76 -15.22
N TYR A 167 -1.78 4.68 -15.23
CA TYR A 167 -1.05 4.07 -16.34
C TYR A 167 -1.16 2.55 -16.39
N ASN A 168 -1.27 1.87 -15.24
CA ASN A 168 -1.65 0.47 -15.22
C ASN A 168 -2.97 0.23 -15.95
N LYS A 169 -3.98 1.02 -15.65
CA LYS A 169 -5.28 0.94 -16.37
C LYS A 169 -5.14 1.27 -17.86
N LYS A 170 -4.46 2.35 -18.19
CA LYS A 170 -4.34 2.84 -19.56
C LYS A 170 -3.53 1.91 -20.46
N CYS A 171 -2.39 1.40 -19.97
CA CYS A 171 -1.46 0.62 -20.79
C CYS A 171 -1.70 -0.88 -20.72
N LEU A 172 -2.35 -1.38 -19.65
CA LEU A 172 -2.49 -2.81 -19.40
C LEU A 172 -3.95 -3.27 -19.29
N LEU A 173 -4.79 -2.62 -18.48
CA LEU A 173 -6.13 -3.14 -18.18
C LEU A 173 -7.23 -2.66 -19.14
N LYS A 174 -7.18 -1.42 -19.62
CA LYS A 174 -8.24 -0.78 -20.43
C LYS A 174 -7.81 -0.55 -21.88
N THR A 175 -7.05 -1.46 -22.43
CA THR A 175 -6.55 -1.36 -23.81
C THR A 175 -6.73 -2.67 -24.55
N ASP A 176 -6.95 -2.60 -25.85
CA ASP A 176 -7.03 -3.76 -26.72
C ASP A 176 -5.64 -4.36 -27.04
N THR A 177 -4.58 -3.60 -26.77
CA THR A 177 -3.18 -3.98 -26.99
C THR A 177 -2.35 -3.75 -25.73
N PRO A 178 -2.50 -4.60 -24.69
CA PRO A 178 -1.75 -4.44 -23.45
C PRO A 178 -0.25 -4.61 -23.67
N SER A 179 0.54 -3.67 -23.14
CA SER A 179 2.00 -3.65 -23.32
C SER A 179 2.71 -3.23 -22.03
N ILE A 180 3.54 -4.14 -21.51
CA ILE A 180 4.42 -3.86 -20.37
C ILE A 180 5.46 -2.78 -20.72
N ASP A 181 5.95 -2.76 -21.95
CA ASP A 181 6.92 -1.75 -22.39
C ASP A 181 6.32 -0.36 -22.33
N LEU A 182 5.11 -0.17 -22.87
CA LEU A 182 4.41 1.13 -22.81
C LEU A 182 4.13 1.56 -21.37
N PHE A 183 3.89 0.62 -20.46
CA PHE A 183 3.72 0.90 -19.04
C PHE A 183 5.04 1.35 -18.41
N ILE A 184 6.12 0.58 -18.57
CA ILE A 184 7.42 0.85 -17.95
C ILE A 184 8.05 2.13 -18.51
N ASP A 185 7.93 2.40 -19.80
CA ASP A 185 8.53 3.56 -20.46
C ASP A 185 7.93 4.91 -20.00
N ARG A 186 6.81 4.87 -19.22
CA ARG A 186 6.25 6.05 -18.56
C ARG A 186 7.08 6.54 -17.38
N PHE A 187 7.91 5.68 -16.82
CA PHE A 187 8.70 5.95 -15.62
C PHE A 187 10.16 6.28 -16.00
N ASP A 188 10.33 7.41 -16.72
CA ASP A 188 11.61 7.86 -17.29
C ASP A 188 12.58 8.48 -16.25
N CYS A 189 12.20 8.53 -14.98
CA CYS A 189 12.96 9.13 -13.88
C CYS A 189 13.32 10.61 -14.09
N LYS A 190 12.56 11.33 -14.92
CA LYS A 190 12.75 12.76 -15.15
C LYS A 190 11.68 13.56 -14.41
N LYS A 191 12.14 14.47 -13.55
CA LYS A 191 11.24 15.46 -12.97
C LYS A 191 10.82 16.46 -14.06
N ARG A 192 9.52 16.75 -14.11
CA ARG A 192 8.92 17.76 -14.94
C ARG A 192 8.59 18.99 -14.10
N THR A 193 8.43 20.12 -14.74
CA THR A 193 8.06 21.36 -14.07
C THR A 193 6.56 21.59 -14.20
N TYR A 194 5.93 21.92 -13.10
CA TYR A 194 4.49 22.12 -13.00
C TYR A 194 4.17 23.48 -12.39
N LYS A 195 3.05 24.05 -12.85
CA LYS A 195 2.31 25.10 -12.14
C LYS A 195 1.15 24.45 -11.41
N VAL A 196 0.99 24.74 -10.13
CA VAL A 196 -0.08 24.17 -9.31
C VAL A 196 -0.95 25.30 -8.79
N TYR A 197 -2.18 25.34 -9.26
CA TYR A 197 -3.19 26.31 -8.85
C TYR A 197 -4.06 25.73 -7.75
N MET A 198 -4.30 26.54 -6.73
CA MET A 198 -5.11 26.19 -5.56
C MET A 198 -6.08 27.32 -5.25
N THR A 199 -7.15 27.02 -4.53
CA THR A 199 -8.11 28.00 -4.05
C THR A 199 -8.21 27.99 -2.54
N ALA A 200 -8.37 29.17 -1.93
CA ALA A 200 -8.58 29.34 -0.52
C ALA A 200 -9.56 30.48 -0.21
N GLU A 201 -10.09 30.49 1.00
CA GLU A 201 -10.89 31.63 1.47
C GLU A 201 -10.14 32.96 1.34
N GLN A 202 -10.85 34.06 0.99
CA GLN A 202 -10.27 35.36 0.72
C GLN A 202 -9.39 35.91 1.85
N ARG A 203 -9.64 35.53 3.10
CA ARG A 203 -8.81 35.94 4.25
C ARG A 203 -7.33 35.55 4.13
N ILE A 204 -6.95 34.62 3.24
CA ILE A 204 -5.55 34.29 2.96
C ILE A 204 -4.77 35.50 2.38
N THR A 205 -5.46 36.43 1.72
CA THR A 205 -4.85 37.62 1.12
C THR A 205 -4.24 38.56 2.17
N THR A 206 -4.70 38.49 3.44
CA THR A 206 -4.07 39.22 4.56
C THR A 206 -2.60 38.84 4.74
N PHE A 207 -2.20 37.68 4.21
CA PHE A 207 -0.83 37.13 4.32
C PHE A 207 -0.11 37.11 2.96
N SER A 208 -0.63 37.79 1.96
CA SER A 208 -0.14 37.73 0.58
C SER A 208 1.35 38.07 0.45
N GLU A 209 1.84 39.11 1.13
CA GLU A 209 3.25 39.48 1.13
C GLU A 209 4.12 38.36 1.70
N LEU A 210 3.74 37.82 2.87
CA LEU A 210 4.49 36.75 3.54
C LEU A 210 4.51 35.47 2.68
N LEU A 211 3.37 35.10 2.11
CA LEU A 211 3.24 33.92 1.26
C LEU A 211 4.03 34.06 -0.04
N SER A 212 4.01 35.24 -0.65
CA SER A 212 4.78 35.50 -1.89
C SER A 212 6.28 35.51 -1.62
N GLU A 213 6.74 36.21 -0.60
CA GLU A 213 8.17 36.36 -0.32
C GLU A 213 8.83 35.09 0.22
N ARG A 214 8.12 34.35 1.07
CA ARG A 214 8.69 33.22 1.80
C ARG A 214 8.37 31.85 1.21
N MET A 215 7.26 31.74 0.48
CA MET A 215 6.78 30.45 -0.04
C MET A 215 6.66 30.45 -1.57
N GLY A 216 6.87 31.57 -2.24
CA GLY A 216 6.77 31.68 -3.68
C GLY A 216 5.34 31.51 -4.22
N VAL A 217 4.35 31.92 -3.42
CA VAL A 217 2.94 31.94 -3.84
C VAL A 217 2.68 33.14 -4.71
N ILE A 218 1.99 32.94 -5.82
CA ILE A 218 1.56 34.02 -6.72
C ILE A 218 0.05 34.04 -6.70
N PHE A 219 -0.53 35.18 -6.32
CA PHE A 219 -1.97 35.39 -6.33
C PHE A 219 -2.42 35.80 -7.73
N GLU A 220 -3.49 35.20 -8.23
CA GLU A 220 -4.05 35.47 -9.55
C GLU A 220 -5.24 36.43 -9.47
N ASP A 221 -5.30 37.35 -10.45
CA ASP A 221 -6.52 38.10 -10.68
C ASP A 221 -7.58 37.22 -11.37
N ASP A 222 -8.81 37.30 -10.92
CA ASP A 222 -9.96 36.43 -11.21
C ASP A 222 -10.30 36.13 -12.71
N GLY A 223 -9.54 36.68 -13.69
CA GLY A 223 -9.92 36.73 -15.11
C GLY A 223 -9.87 35.39 -15.84
N ASN A 224 -8.85 34.56 -15.61
CA ASN A 224 -8.52 33.46 -16.52
C ASN A 224 -9.03 32.08 -16.04
N TYR A 225 -9.40 31.92 -14.78
CA TYR A 225 -9.69 30.60 -14.17
C TYR A 225 -11.06 30.49 -13.50
N LYS A 226 -12.07 31.22 -14.01
CA LYS A 226 -13.45 31.23 -13.49
C LYS A 226 -14.07 29.84 -13.31
N LYS A 227 -13.64 28.84 -14.10
CA LYS A 227 -14.14 27.45 -13.99
C LYS A 227 -13.55 26.68 -12.82
N PHE A 228 -12.46 27.18 -12.22
CA PHE A 228 -11.80 26.58 -11.09
C PHE A 228 -12.24 27.18 -9.75
N LYS A 229 -12.83 28.39 -9.79
CA LYS A 229 -13.33 29.08 -8.59
C LYS A 229 -14.66 28.46 -8.13
N HIS A 230 -14.70 27.96 -6.93
CA HIS A 230 -15.89 27.27 -6.37
C HIS A 230 -16.92 28.23 -5.76
N ASP A 231 -16.45 29.28 -5.05
CA ASP A 231 -17.30 30.25 -4.36
C ASP A 231 -16.77 31.68 -4.60
N ASP A 232 -17.65 32.70 -4.51
CA ASP A 232 -17.27 34.09 -4.71
C ASP A 232 -16.30 34.61 -3.65
N ASP A 233 -16.23 33.97 -2.49
CA ASP A 233 -15.35 34.33 -1.38
C ASP A 233 -13.97 33.62 -1.43
N HIS A 234 -13.63 32.94 -2.52
CA HIS A 234 -12.34 32.28 -2.67
C HIS A 234 -11.41 33.03 -3.62
N VAL A 235 -10.14 33.00 -3.30
CA VAL A 235 -9.07 33.53 -4.15
C VAL A 235 -8.25 32.39 -4.75
N ILE A 236 -7.76 32.61 -5.96
CA ILE A 236 -6.89 31.68 -6.65
C ILE A 236 -5.45 32.12 -6.46
N PHE A 237 -4.59 31.18 -6.17
CA PHE A 237 -3.15 31.37 -6.13
C PHE A 237 -2.44 30.16 -6.72
N HIS A 238 -1.19 30.31 -7.11
CA HIS A 238 -0.42 29.21 -7.65
C HIS A 238 1.03 29.21 -7.18
N PHE A 239 1.65 28.06 -7.33
CA PHE A 239 3.09 27.86 -7.24
C PHE A 239 3.63 27.62 -8.63
N ASP A 240 4.67 28.36 -9.00
CA ASP A 240 5.48 28.08 -10.19
C ASP A 240 6.61 27.08 -9.86
N ASP A 241 7.20 26.49 -10.86
CA ASP A 241 8.43 25.69 -10.80
C ASP A 241 8.40 24.50 -9.82
N ILE A 242 7.23 23.90 -9.61
CA ILE A 242 7.13 22.66 -8.84
C ILE A 242 7.74 21.52 -9.65
N LYS A 243 8.84 20.95 -9.15
CA LYS A 243 9.52 19.83 -9.79
C LYS A 243 9.03 18.50 -9.20
N ALA A 244 8.25 17.76 -9.99
CA ALA A 244 7.71 16.47 -9.61
C ALA A 244 7.81 15.46 -10.77
N TYR A 245 7.58 14.19 -10.48
CA TYR A 245 7.54 13.14 -11.50
C TYR A 245 6.17 13.04 -12.17
N ASP A 246 5.12 13.47 -11.48
CA ASP A 246 3.74 13.45 -11.97
C ASP A 246 2.90 14.60 -11.36
N ASP A 247 1.71 14.79 -11.90
CA ASP A 247 0.74 15.81 -11.50
C ASP A 247 0.25 15.65 -10.04
N ASN A 248 0.03 14.43 -9.58
CA ASN A 248 -0.35 14.18 -8.19
C ASN A 248 0.80 14.50 -7.23
N GLY A 249 2.03 14.11 -7.59
CA GLY A 249 3.23 14.47 -6.84
C GLY A 249 3.43 15.98 -6.78
N ALA A 250 3.17 16.70 -7.87
CA ALA A 250 3.24 18.17 -7.90
C ALA A 250 2.20 18.80 -6.98
N SER A 251 0.96 18.31 -7.02
CA SER A 251 -0.12 18.76 -6.15
C SER A 251 0.22 18.51 -4.67
N HIS A 252 0.77 17.35 -4.34
CA HIS A 252 1.16 17.01 -2.98
C HIS A 252 2.26 17.94 -2.44
N ILE A 253 3.29 18.22 -3.23
CA ILE A 253 4.36 19.17 -2.84
C ILE A 253 3.80 20.57 -2.58
N ALA A 254 2.89 21.04 -3.43
CA ALA A 254 2.23 22.33 -3.25
C ALA A 254 1.40 22.35 -1.96
N PHE A 255 0.63 21.30 -1.71
CA PHE A 255 -0.19 21.15 -0.51
C PHE A 255 0.64 21.06 0.77
N GLU A 256 1.76 20.34 0.77
CA GLU A 256 2.68 20.32 1.94
C GLU A 256 3.21 21.69 2.28
N ARG A 257 3.57 22.52 1.27
CA ARG A 257 3.99 23.90 1.50
C ARG A 257 2.89 24.73 2.19
N VAL A 258 1.67 24.62 1.70
CA VAL A 258 0.50 25.28 2.28
C VAL A 258 0.22 24.77 3.68
N ASN A 259 0.27 23.46 3.91
CA ASN A 259 0.06 22.86 5.23
C ASN A 259 1.08 23.31 6.26
N LEU A 260 2.34 23.48 5.87
CA LEU A 260 3.36 24.02 6.75
C LEU A 260 2.98 25.41 7.25
N PHE A 261 2.53 26.29 6.33
CA PHE A 261 2.03 27.62 6.67
C PHE A 261 0.82 27.56 7.60
N LEU A 262 -0.18 26.71 7.26
CA LEU A 262 -1.37 26.51 8.11
C LEU A 262 -1.03 26.02 9.50
N SER A 263 -0.02 25.16 9.63
CA SER A 263 0.41 24.63 10.92
C SER A 263 0.93 25.73 11.85
N PHE A 264 1.67 26.70 11.34
CA PHE A 264 2.09 27.87 12.10
C PHE A 264 0.89 28.73 12.51
N PHE A 265 -0.08 28.92 11.62
CA PHE A 265 -1.30 29.67 11.94
C PHE A 265 -2.15 28.99 12.99
N THR A 266 -2.41 27.70 12.82
CA THR A 266 -3.19 26.92 13.78
C THR A 266 -2.54 26.87 15.17
N ALA A 267 -1.21 26.93 15.23
CA ALA A 267 -0.49 27.01 16.51
C ALA A 267 -0.75 28.32 17.26
N VAL A 268 -1.06 29.40 16.54
CA VAL A 268 -1.39 30.70 17.15
C VAL A 268 -2.89 30.79 17.46
N ASP A 269 -3.73 30.54 16.49
CA ASP A 269 -5.20 30.48 16.62
C ASP A 269 -5.84 29.62 15.54
N ASN A 270 -6.40 28.49 15.94
CA ASN A 270 -7.05 27.55 15.03
C ASN A 270 -8.35 28.07 14.37
N LYS A 271 -8.91 29.17 14.86
CA LYS A 271 -10.11 29.79 14.29
C LYS A 271 -9.80 30.75 13.12
N ILE A 272 -8.54 31.16 13.01
CA ILE A 272 -8.11 32.15 12.01
C ILE A 272 -7.58 31.48 10.75
N ALA A 273 -7.21 30.20 10.81
CA ALA A 273 -6.63 29.48 9.65
C ALA A 273 -7.62 29.49 8.47
N PRO A 274 -7.18 29.98 7.29
CA PRO A 274 -8.02 29.95 6.09
C PRO A 274 -8.26 28.51 5.64
N LYS A 275 -9.45 28.24 5.12
CA LYS A 275 -9.77 26.92 4.52
C LYS A 275 -9.31 26.90 3.08
N PHE A 276 -8.79 25.76 2.67
CA PHE A 276 -8.40 25.46 1.30
C PHE A 276 -9.41 24.51 0.68
N HIS A 277 -9.59 24.66 -0.62
CA HIS A 277 -10.33 23.68 -1.39
C HIS A 277 -9.46 22.45 -1.62
N ASP A 278 -10.05 21.28 -1.64
CA ASP A 278 -9.41 19.95 -1.72
C ASP A 278 -9.04 19.51 -3.14
N VAL A 279 -9.20 20.38 -4.14
CA VAL A 279 -8.81 20.13 -5.52
C VAL A 279 -7.79 21.16 -5.99
N ALA A 280 -6.70 20.71 -6.56
CA ALA A 280 -5.75 21.54 -7.28
C ALA A 280 -5.89 21.37 -8.80
N MET A 281 -5.62 22.43 -9.55
CA MET A 281 -5.43 22.38 -10.98
C MET A 281 -3.91 22.40 -11.27
N VAL A 282 -3.42 21.33 -11.89
CA VAL A 282 -2.00 21.12 -12.17
C VAL A 282 -1.75 21.23 -13.66
N VAL A 283 -0.81 22.07 -14.04
CA VAL A 283 -0.43 22.31 -15.44
C VAL A 283 1.04 21.98 -15.62
N GLU A 284 1.35 20.96 -16.41
CA GLU A 284 2.73 20.69 -16.83
C GLU A 284 3.15 21.71 -17.89
N GLU A 285 4.36 22.30 -17.77
CA GLU A 285 4.83 23.34 -18.72
C GLU A 285 4.84 22.87 -20.18
N SER A 286 5.05 21.58 -20.40
CA SER A 286 5.06 20.97 -21.74
C SER A 286 3.68 20.54 -22.24
N ALA A 287 2.66 20.54 -21.39
CA ALA A 287 1.32 20.05 -21.71
C ALA A 287 0.31 21.19 -21.87
N SER A 288 -0.60 21.02 -22.81
CA SER A 288 -1.66 22.01 -23.09
C SER A 288 -2.94 21.78 -22.29
N VAL A 289 -3.08 20.66 -21.58
CA VAL A 289 -4.30 20.28 -20.86
C VAL A 289 -4.02 20.18 -19.37
N PRO A 290 -4.74 20.95 -18.53
CA PRO A 290 -4.60 20.87 -17.08
C PRO A 290 -5.15 19.54 -16.52
N ALA A 291 -4.53 19.02 -15.47
CA ALA A 291 -5.06 17.95 -14.65
C ALA A 291 -5.72 18.54 -13.41
N PHE A 292 -6.85 17.94 -12.98
CA PHE A 292 -7.48 18.28 -11.71
C PHE A 292 -7.20 17.14 -10.71
N VAL A 293 -6.56 17.48 -9.61
CA VAL A 293 -6.07 16.53 -8.61
C VAL A 293 -6.70 16.84 -7.26
N SER A 294 -7.39 15.89 -6.67
CA SER A 294 -7.89 16.00 -5.30
C SER A 294 -6.77 15.66 -4.30
N PHE A 295 -6.61 16.47 -3.25
CA PHE A 295 -5.64 16.30 -2.17
C PHE A 295 -6.30 16.39 -0.81
N GLY A 296 -7.48 16.20 -0.56
CA GLY A 296 -8.16 16.26 0.73
C GLY A 296 -8.45 14.90 1.33
N ASP A 297 -8.49 13.89 0.49
CA ASP A 297 -8.77 12.55 0.94
C ASP A 297 -7.49 11.92 1.49
N SER A 298 -7.48 11.65 2.80
CA SER A 298 -6.46 10.78 3.36
C SER A 298 -6.47 9.47 2.58
N GLU A 299 -5.33 8.84 2.32
CA GLU A 299 -5.30 7.51 1.67
C GLU A 299 -6.16 6.47 2.43
N TYR A 300 -6.53 6.74 3.67
CA TYR A 300 -7.46 5.96 4.46
C TYR A 300 -8.92 6.11 4.02
N SER A 301 -9.28 7.20 3.31
CA SER A 301 -10.64 7.39 2.77
C SER A 301 -10.93 6.48 1.56
N VAL A 302 -9.88 5.92 0.97
CA VAL A 302 -9.98 4.98 -0.16
C VAL A 302 -10.40 3.57 0.29
N ILE A 303 -10.37 3.28 1.60
CA ILE A 303 -10.97 2.05 2.14
C ILE A 303 -12.48 2.16 1.97
N GLU A 304 -13.07 1.36 1.09
CA GLU A 304 -14.52 1.27 0.93
C GLU A 304 -15.17 1.13 2.31
N GLY A 305 -15.81 2.19 2.78
CA GLY A 305 -16.57 2.19 4.01
C GLY A 305 -17.75 1.20 3.92
N MET A 306 -18.18 0.70 5.04
CA MET A 306 -19.47 -0.01 5.12
C MET A 306 -20.58 0.95 4.70
N GLN A 307 -21.64 0.41 4.09
CA GLN A 307 -22.87 1.20 3.87
C GLN A 307 -23.36 1.75 5.21
N ILE A 308 -23.93 2.95 5.19
CA ILE A 308 -24.30 3.70 6.41
C ILE A 308 -25.19 2.84 7.33
N GLU A 309 -26.11 2.07 6.75
CA GLU A 309 -27.01 1.18 7.47
C GLU A 309 -26.26 0.04 8.18
N GLU A 310 -25.33 -0.60 7.49
CA GLU A 310 -24.49 -1.66 8.08
C GLU A 310 -23.56 -1.10 9.16
N ALA A 311 -22.95 0.06 8.91
CA ALA A 311 -22.08 0.74 9.87
C ALA A 311 -22.85 1.12 11.15
N SER A 312 -24.09 1.61 11.01
CA SER A 312 -24.96 1.95 12.15
C SER A 312 -25.27 0.73 13.02
N ILE A 313 -25.67 -0.39 12.42
CA ILE A 313 -25.95 -1.64 13.12
C ILE A 313 -24.68 -2.17 13.83
N TYR A 314 -23.52 -2.04 13.18
CA TYR A 314 -22.26 -2.47 13.76
C TYR A 314 -21.84 -1.60 14.94
N ALA A 315 -22.01 -0.28 14.80
CA ALA A 315 -21.71 0.68 15.87
C ALA A 315 -22.63 0.45 17.09
N GLU A 316 -23.93 0.24 16.87
CA GLU A 316 -24.88 -0.05 17.95
C GLU A 316 -24.54 -1.33 18.70
N LYS A 317 -24.23 -2.41 17.97
CA LYS A 317 -23.77 -3.68 18.57
C LYS A 317 -22.47 -3.52 19.37
N LEU A 318 -21.52 -2.74 18.86
CA LEU A 318 -20.27 -2.45 19.52
C LEU A 318 -20.50 -1.67 20.81
N ILE A 319 -21.22 -0.56 20.74
CA ILE A 319 -21.58 0.28 21.89
C ILE A 319 -22.29 -0.53 22.96
N THR A 320 -23.30 -1.31 22.58
CA THR A 320 -24.06 -2.14 23.50
C THR A 320 -23.18 -3.17 24.23
N LYS A 321 -22.29 -3.84 23.51
CA LYS A 321 -21.31 -4.79 24.11
C LYS A 321 -20.34 -4.08 25.05
N LEU A 322 -19.87 -2.90 24.67
CA LEU A 322 -18.93 -2.11 25.46
C LEU A 322 -19.55 -1.64 26.78
N ILE A 323 -20.76 -1.10 26.74
CA ILE A 323 -21.47 -0.63 27.94
C ILE A 323 -21.77 -1.82 28.88
N LYS A 324 -22.12 -2.98 28.32
CA LYS A 324 -22.51 -4.15 29.10
C LYS A 324 -21.32 -4.88 29.76
N HIS A 325 -20.17 -4.94 29.11
CA HIS A 325 -19.07 -5.84 29.51
C HIS A 325 -17.78 -5.15 29.92
N ALA A 326 -17.59 -3.86 29.67
CA ALA A 326 -16.28 -3.19 29.78
C ALA A 326 -16.22 -2.11 30.87
N ARG A 327 -16.94 -2.26 31.99
CA ARG A 327 -16.99 -1.22 33.05
C ARG A 327 -15.63 -0.70 33.48
N CYS A 328 -14.61 -1.57 33.65
CA CYS A 328 -13.26 -1.18 34.07
C CYS A 328 -12.36 -0.76 32.91
N SER A 329 -12.65 -1.22 31.68
CA SER A 329 -11.82 -0.96 30.48
C SER A 329 -12.39 0.16 29.60
N LEU A 330 -13.58 0.64 29.88
CA LEU A 330 -14.28 1.63 29.07
C LEU A 330 -13.48 2.92 28.84
N PRO A 331 -12.83 3.55 29.85
CA PRO A 331 -12.04 4.75 29.64
C PRO A 331 -10.85 4.54 28.69
N ARG A 332 -10.17 3.38 28.80
CA ARG A 332 -9.04 3.03 27.93
C ARG A 332 -9.50 2.85 26.50
N LEU A 333 -10.59 2.13 26.30
CA LEU A 333 -11.15 1.87 24.98
C LEU A 333 -11.67 3.15 24.33
N THR A 334 -12.37 4.03 25.09
CA THR A 334 -12.80 5.34 24.60
C THR A 334 -11.62 6.20 24.15
N LYS A 335 -10.52 6.19 24.94
CA LYS A 335 -9.30 6.91 24.56
C LYS A 335 -8.68 6.35 23.29
N ALA A 336 -8.61 5.02 23.15
CA ALA A 336 -8.09 4.37 21.95
C ALA A 336 -8.93 4.67 20.70
N VAL A 337 -10.26 4.65 20.82
CA VAL A 337 -11.18 5.02 19.73
C VAL A 337 -11.01 6.50 19.35
N ALA A 338 -10.86 7.40 20.32
CA ALA A 338 -10.61 8.82 20.06
C ALA A 338 -9.27 9.04 19.31
N LEU A 339 -8.21 8.37 19.73
CA LEU A 339 -6.91 8.41 19.06
C LEU A 339 -6.97 7.82 17.64
N HIS A 340 -7.66 6.71 17.44
CA HIS A 340 -7.92 6.14 16.12
C HIS A 340 -8.68 7.14 15.22
N ASN A 341 -9.72 7.79 15.74
CA ASN A 341 -10.46 8.80 15.00
C ASN A 341 -9.58 10.02 14.63
N ASN A 342 -8.70 10.45 15.54
CA ASN A 342 -7.72 11.50 15.25
C ASN A 342 -6.75 11.08 14.13
N SER A 343 -6.31 9.82 14.13
CA SER A 343 -5.48 9.29 13.07
C SER A 343 -6.16 9.37 11.69
N LEU A 344 -7.44 8.98 11.61
CA LEU A 344 -8.21 9.03 10.36
C LEU A 344 -8.42 10.46 9.84
N LYS A 345 -8.38 11.45 10.72
CA LYS A 345 -8.54 12.87 10.40
C LYS A 345 -7.23 13.62 10.22
N SER A 346 -6.10 12.95 10.48
CA SER A 346 -4.80 13.58 10.36
C SER A 346 -4.49 13.92 8.90
N PRO A 347 -4.08 15.16 8.61
CA PRO A 347 -3.72 15.56 7.26
C PRO A 347 -2.36 14.99 6.81
N ASP A 348 -1.56 14.48 7.74
CA ASP A 348 -0.24 13.94 7.49
C ASP A 348 -0.08 12.52 8.04
N TYR A 349 0.78 11.75 7.38
CA TYR A 349 1.04 10.36 7.76
C TYR A 349 1.69 10.21 9.13
N SER A 350 2.59 11.14 9.49
CA SER A 350 3.34 11.07 10.75
C SER A 350 2.41 11.26 11.94
N GLY A 351 1.54 12.27 11.90
CA GLY A 351 0.53 12.51 12.92
C GLY A 351 -0.51 11.40 13.00
N GLY A 352 -0.93 10.88 11.84
CA GLY A 352 -1.81 9.73 11.75
C GLY A 352 -1.18 8.47 12.38
N PHE A 353 0.05 8.17 12.06
CA PHE A 353 0.80 7.04 12.63
C PHE A 353 0.98 7.16 14.13
N LEU A 354 1.41 8.32 14.63
CA LEU A 354 1.59 8.55 16.07
C LEU A 354 0.28 8.38 16.85
N SER A 355 -0.82 8.85 16.29
CA SER A 355 -2.14 8.67 16.90
C SER A 355 -2.57 7.21 16.93
N LEU A 356 -2.34 6.44 15.86
CA LEU A 356 -2.58 4.99 15.83
C LEU A 356 -1.70 4.24 16.81
N TRP A 357 -0.41 4.55 16.83
CA TRP A 357 0.53 3.95 17.77
C TRP A 357 0.10 4.18 19.21
N SER A 358 -0.22 5.41 19.57
CA SER A 358 -0.73 5.75 20.91
C SER A 358 -2.05 5.04 21.24
N ALA A 359 -2.91 4.80 20.26
CA ALA A 359 -4.14 4.01 20.46
C ALA A 359 -3.80 2.54 20.81
N LEU A 360 -2.81 1.95 20.11
CA LEU A 360 -2.35 0.59 20.36
C LEU A 360 -1.68 0.45 21.74
N GLU A 361 -0.85 1.43 22.13
CA GLU A 361 -0.24 1.48 23.47
C GLU A 361 -1.29 1.56 24.58
N VAL A 362 -2.33 2.36 24.41
CA VAL A 362 -3.44 2.46 25.35
C VAL A 362 -4.19 1.13 25.50
N LEU A 363 -4.31 0.34 24.43
CA LEU A 363 -4.97 -0.97 24.45
C LEU A 363 -4.08 -2.08 25.01
N SER A 364 -2.75 -1.97 24.85
CA SER A 364 -1.82 -3.03 25.24
C SER A 364 -1.70 -3.18 26.77
N LEU A 365 -1.38 -4.41 27.21
CA LEU A 365 -1.22 -4.75 28.61
C LEU A 365 0.24 -4.53 29.04
N LYS A 366 0.48 -3.70 30.05
CA LYS A 366 1.83 -3.40 30.58
C LYS A 366 2.62 -4.58 31.13
N SER A 367 2.02 -5.76 31.21
CA SER A 367 2.64 -6.97 31.76
C SER A 367 3.33 -7.85 30.72
N ILE A 368 3.31 -7.49 29.45
CA ILE A 368 3.83 -8.30 28.34
C ILE A 368 4.99 -7.56 27.67
N GLY A 369 6.20 -8.16 27.70
CA GLY A 369 7.38 -7.61 27.02
C GLY A 369 8.24 -6.66 27.86
N ASN A 370 9.48 -6.45 27.41
CA ASN A 370 10.48 -5.61 28.06
C ASN A 370 10.53 -4.19 27.49
N ASN A 371 9.85 -3.95 26.38
CA ASN A 371 9.75 -2.65 25.73
C ASN A 371 8.34 -2.45 25.11
N ASP A 372 8.03 -1.23 24.71
CA ASP A 372 6.71 -0.86 24.18
C ASP A 372 6.33 -1.65 22.92
N LEU A 373 7.30 -1.93 22.04
CA LEU A 373 7.07 -2.71 20.82
C LEU A 373 6.68 -4.17 21.14
N GLU A 374 7.40 -4.84 22.02
CA GLU A 374 7.08 -6.19 22.46
C GLU A 374 5.74 -6.24 23.19
N GLN A 375 5.45 -5.25 24.00
CA GLN A 375 4.19 -5.12 24.72
C GLN A 375 3.01 -4.98 23.75
N VAL A 376 3.11 -4.11 22.74
CA VAL A 376 2.08 -3.86 21.73
C VAL A 376 1.91 -5.12 20.86
N THR A 377 2.99 -5.65 20.31
CA THR A 377 2.93 -6.82 19.43
C THR A 377 2.44 -8.08 20.18
N GLY A 378 2.93 -8.34 21.38
CA GLY A 378 2.49 -9.47 22.20
C GLY A 378 1.02 -9.43 22.60
N THR A 379 0.44 -8.23 22.73
CA THR A 379 -0.99 -8.06 23.05
C THR A 379 -1.88 -8.16 21.82
N ILE A 380 -1.47 -7.54 20.71
CA ILE A 380 -2.34 -7.30 19.54
C ILE A 380 -2.25 -8.43 18.53
N LEU A 381 -1.06 -8.99 18.33
CA LEU A 381 -0.83 -10.02 17.32
C LEU A 381 -1.75 -11.25 17.47
N PRO A 382 -2.00 -11.82 18.67
CA PRO A 382 -2.95 -12.92 18.83
C PRO A 382 -4.38 -12.55 18.41
N ILE A 383 -4.81 -11.32 18.69
CA ILE A 383 -6.16 -10.83 18.32
C ILE A 383 -6.26 -10.67 16.79
N LEU A 384 -5.24 -10.09 16.17
CA LEU A 384 -5.17 -9.96 14.73
C LEU A 384 -5.14 -11.33 14.04
N GLN A 385 -4.41 -12.29 14.57
CA GLN A 385 -4.34 -13.65 14.02
C GLN A 385 -5.69 -14.35 14.03
N LEU A 386 -6.48 -14.21 15.10
CA LEU A 386 -7.83 -14.77 15.17
C LEU A 386 -8.77 -14.16 14.13
N ARG A 387 -8.69 -12.86 13.92
CA ARG A 387 -9.53 -12.15 12.94
C ARG A 387 -9.06 -12.28 11.50
N TYR A 388 -7.77 -12.47 11.31
CA TYR A 388 -7.17 -12.53 9.98
C TYR A 388 -7.84 -13.58 9.08
N PHE A 389 -8.00 -14.79 9.55
CA PHE A 389 -8.64 -15.87 8.77
C PHE A 389 -10.08 -15.54 8.37
N GLN A 390 -10.85 -14.98 9.29
CA GLN A 390 -12.25 -14.60 8.98
C GLN A 390 -12.29 -13.50 7.93
N SER A 391 -11.43 -12.51 8.07
CA SER A 391 -11.37 -11.36 7.15
C SER A 391 -10.90 -11.76 5.76
N VAL A 392 -9.84 -12.58 5.67
CA VAL A 392 -9.34 -13.14 4.40
C VAL A 392 -10.41 -13.97 3.70
N THR A 393 -11.09 -14.85 4.44
CA THR A 393 -12.14 -15.70 3.87
C THR A 393 -13.32 -14.89 3.38
N ASN A 394 -13.74 -13.87 4.13
CA ASN A 394 -14.84 -12.99 3.76
C ASN A 394 -14.51 -12.16 2.50
N ASP A 395 -13.31 -11.57 2.45
CA ASP A 395 -12.84 -10.81 1.28
C ASP A 395 -12.73 -11.73 0.05
N PHE A 396 -12.19 -12.91 0.22
CA PHE A 396 -12.10 -13.89 -0.85
C PHE A 396 -13.48 -14.34 -1.36
N SER A 397 -14.45 -14.59 -0.46
CA SER A 397 -15.84 -14.91 -0.80
C SER A 397 -16.46 -13.80 -1.65
N LYS A 398 -16.31 -12.54 -1.24
CA LYS A 398 -16.81 -11.37 -2.00
C LYS A 398 -16.18 -11.28 -3.39
N LYS A 399 -14.87 -11.47 -3.49
CA LYS A 399 -14.15 -11.43 -4.78
C LYS A 399 -14.55 -12.60 -5.69
N LEU A 400 -14.69 -13.79 -5.13
CA LEU A 400 -15.12 -14.98 -5.87
C LEU A 400 -16.54 -14.80 -6.41
N LYS A 401 -17.46 -14.28 -5.59
CA LYS A 401 -18.84 -13.95 -5.99
C LYS A 401 -18.89 -12.88 -7.09
N GLY A 402 -18.00 -11.88 -7.02
CA GLY A 402 -17.88 -10.84 -8.05
C GLY A 402 -17.26 -11.31 -9.37
N ALA A 403 -16.41 -12.35 -9.32
CA ALA A 403 -15.71 -12.89 -10.49
C ALA A 403 -16.52 -13.97 -11.22
N LEU A 404 -17.25 -14.82 -10.49
CA LEU A 404 -18.12 -15.84 -11.04
C LEU A 404 -19.49 -15.26 -11.41
N ARG A 405 -20.19 -15.89 -12.36
CA ARG A 405 -21.62 -15.64 -12.58
C ARG A 405 -22.40 -16.15 -11.37
N GLN A 406 -23.50 -15.48 -11.03
CA GLN A 406 -24.32 -15.83 -9.85
C GLN A 406 -24.67 -17.33 -9.81
N GLU A 407 -25.13 -17.90 -10.94
CA GLU A 407 -25.46 -19.32 -11.05
C GLU A 407 -24.26 -20.24 -10.79
N SER A 408 -23.08 -19.90 -11.33
CA SER A 408 -21.85 -20.66 -11.10
C SER A 408 -21.43 -20.62 -9.65
N TYR A 409 -21.55 -19.47 -9.01
CA TYR A 409 -21.23 -19.29 -7.59
C TYR A 409 -22.17 -20.09 -6.69
N GLU A 410 -23.47 -20.02 -6.91
CA GLU A 410 -24.47 -20.79 -6.17
C GLU A 410 -24.28 -22.31 -6.36
N LYS A 411 -23.99 -22.75 -7.61
CA LYS A 411 -23.65 -24.13 -7.92
C LYS A 411 -22.36 -24.60 -7.22
N LEU A 412 -21.37 -23.72 -7.09
CA LEU A 412 -20.15 -23.99 -6.33
C LEU A 412 -20.49 -24.24 -4.86
N LEU A 413 -21.22 -23.34 -4.23
CA LEU A 413 -21.59 -23.43 -2.81
C LEU A 413 -22.51 -24.63 -2.51
N SER A 414 -23.37 -25.03 -3.44
CA SER A 414 -24.24 -26.19 -3.26
C SER A 414 -23.49 -27.52 -3.21
N LYS A 415 -22.29 -27.60 -3.81
CA LYS A 415 -21.42 -28.78 -3.77
C LYS A 415 -20.59 -28.88 -2.50
N ILE A 416 -20.61 -27.85 -1.65
CA ILE A 416 -19.85 -27.80 -0.41
C ILE A 416 -20.79 -28.18 0.74
N THR A 417 -20.51 -29.30 1.37
CA THR A 417 -21.33 -29.89 2.43
C THR A 417 -20.92 -29.44 3.83
N VAL A 418 -19.74 -28.85 3.98
CA VAL A 418 -19.18 -28.40 5.26
C VAL A 418 -19.43 -26.90 5.40
N GLY A 419 -20.04 -26.51 6.53
CA GLY A 419 -20.38 -25.13 6.90
C GLY A 419 -21.84 -24.78 6.57
N ASP A 420 -22.41 -23.94 7.42
CA ASP A 420 -23.81 -23.50 7.32
C ASP A 420 -23.92 -22.15 6.59
N SER A 421 -22.93 -21.27 6.78
CA SER A 421 -22.89 -19.95 6.14
C SER A 421 -22.07 -19.94 4.85
N GLU A 422 -22.30 -18.95 3.99
CA GLU A 422 -21.53 -18.71 2.76
C GLU A 422 -20.03 -18.59 3.04
N ILE A 423 -19.66 -17.91 4.16
CA ILE A 423 -18.27 -17.74 4.57
C ILE A 423 -17.64 -19.06 5.01
N GLU A 424 -18.35 -19.87 5.79
CA GLU A 424 -17.86 -21.18 6.24
C GLU A 424 -17.69 -22.14 5.08
N LYS A 425 -18.63 -22.17 4.14
CA LYS A 425 -18.49 -22.94 2.89
C LYS A 425 -17.30 -22.49 2.06
N THR A 426 -17.08 -21.17 1.95
CA THR A 426 -15.91 -20.64 1.24
C THR A 426 -14.61 -21.03 1.97
N ALA A 427 -14.58 -20.99 3.30
CA ALA A 427 -13.44 -21.49 4.07
C ALA A 427 -13.19 -22.99 3.83
N ALA A 428 -14.24 -23.80 3.86
CA ALA A 428 -14.15 -25.24 3.55
C ALA A 428 -13.60 -25.47 2.14
N PHE A 429 -14.11 -24.75 1.14
CA PHE A 429 -13.65 -24.80 -0.24
C PHE A 429 -12.16 -24.51 -0.38
N ILE A 430 -11.65 -23.50 0.32
CA ILE A 430 -10.24 -23.09 0.24
C ILE A 430 -9.34 -24.08 0.98
N PHE A 431 -9.71 -24.44 2.23
CA PHE A 431 -8.79 -25.07 3.15
C PHE A 431 -8.90 -26.60 3.27
N LEU A 432 -10.01 -27.22 2.86
CA LEU A 432 -10.19 -28.67 2.97
C LEU A 432 -9.72 -29.39 1.69
N GLU A 433 -9.01 -30.51 1.88
CA GLU A 433 -8.42 -31.26 0.76
C GLU A 433 -9.48 -31.92 -0.14
N GLU A 434 -10.60 -32.34 0.41
CA GLU A 434 -11.70 -33.00 -0.30
C GLU A 434 -12.27 -32.15 -1.46
N TYR A 435 -12.15 -30.81 -1.39
CA TYR A 435 -12.61 -29.92 -2.44
C TYR A 435 -11.53 -29.60 -3.50
N GLY A 436 -10.44 -30.37 -3.57
CA GLY A 436 -9.35 -30.17 -4.54
C GLY A 436 -9.81 -30.16 -6.00
N ASN A 437 -10.65 -31.14 -6.39
CA ASN A 437 -11.21 -31.20 -7.74
C ASN A 437 -12.14 -30.02 -8.03
N LEU A 438 -12.94 -29.62 -7.04
CA LEU A 438 -13.84 -28.48 -7.16
C LEU A 438 -13.06 -27.16 -7.34
N ARG A 439 -11.92 -27.00 -6.66
CA ARG A 439 -10.99 -25.86 -6.87
C ARG A 439 -10.46 -25.83 -8.30
N ASN A 440 -10.03 -26.98 -8.83
CA ASN A 440 -9.51 -27.06 -10.19
C ASN A 440 -10.59 -26.68 -11.23
N ASP A 441 -11.84 -27.11 -11.04
CA ASP A 441 -12.94 -26.74 -11.92
C ASP A 441 -13.28 -25.25 -11.83
N CYS A 442 -13.32 -24.69 -10.62
CA CYS A 442 -13.51 -23.27 -10.41
C CYS A 442 -12.38 -22.43 -11.07
N CYS A 443 -11.13 -22.89 -11.01
CA CYS A 443 -10.00 -22.22 -11.67
C CYS A 443 -10.14 -22.14 -13.19
N LYS A 444 -10.84 -23.08 -13.84
CA LYS A 444 -11.13 -23.02 -15.28
C LYS A 444 -12.11 -21.89 -15.61
N GLU A 445 -13.12 -21.68 -14.76
CA GLU A 445 -14.10 -20.60 -14.93
C GLU A 445 -13.50 -19.21 -14.65
N LEU A 446 -12.42 -19.16 -13.85
CA LEU A 446 -11.70 -17.94 -13.48
C LEU A 446 -10.56 -17.60 -14.45
N SER A 447 -10.65 -17.95 -15.73
CA SER A 447 -9.57 -17.68 -16.71
C SER A 447 -9.17 -16.21 -16.79
N ALA A 448 -10.11 -15.28 -16.70
CA ALA A 448 -9.86 -13.83 -16.67
C ALA A 448 -9.39 -13.28 -15.31
N TYR A 449 -9.23 -14.13 -14.29
CA TYR A 449 -8.86 -13.71 -12.92
C TYR A 449 -7.65 -14.50 -12.39
N PRO A 450 -6.47 -14.37 -13.00
CA PRO A 450 -5.29 -15.14 -12.61
C PRO A 450 -4.86 -14.91 -11.17
N VAL A 451 -5.13 -13.74 -10.58
CA VAL A 451 -4.85 -13.47 -9.15
C VAL A 451 -5.72 -14.33 -8.25
N LEU A 452 -7.03 -14.47 -8.54
CA LEU A 452 -7.92 -15.34 -7.75
C LEU A 452 -7.54 -16.81 -7.89
N ARG A 453 -7.21 -17.27 -9.12
CA ARG A 453 -6.72 -18.65 -9.35
C ARG A 453 -5.46 -18.94 -8.53
N TYR A 454 -4.51 -18.01 -8.54
CA TYR A 454 -3.28 -18.15 -7.77
C TYR A 454 -3.54 -18.23 -6.27
N ARG A 455 -4.45 -17.42 -5.73
CA ARG A 455 -4.83 -17.45 -4.31
C ARG A 455 -5.51 -18.74 -3.89
N ILE A 456 -6.38 -19.30 -4.72
CA ILE A 456 -7.00 -20.61 -4.44
C ILE A 456 -5.91 -21.66 -4.18
N HIS A 457 -4.85 -21.66 -4.97
CA HIS A 457 -3.73 -22.60 -4.79
C HIS A 457 -2.86 -22.25 -3.59
N THR A 458 -2.43 -21.00 -3.44
CA THR A 458 -1.56 -20.58 -2.34
C THR A 458 -2.20 -20.79 -0.98
N PHE A 459 -3.46 -20.47 -0.79
CA PHE A 459 -4.16 -20.69 0.48
C PHE A 459 -4.31 -22.18 0.78
N SER A 460 -4.64 -22.99 -0.22
CA SER A 460 -4.72 -24.44 -0.06
C SER A 460 -3.37 -25.06 0.33
N ASP A 461 -2.28 -24.62 -0.29
CA ASP A 461 -0.95 -25.16 -0.02
C ASP A 461 -0.43 -24.70 1.36
N ALA A 462 -0.65 -23.44 1.76
CA ALA A 462 -0.35 -22.96 3.10
C ALA A 462 -1.09 -23.75 4.19
N ALA A 463 -2.36 -24.11 3.95
CA ALA A 463 -3.12 -24.96 4.86
C ALA A 463 -2.54 -26.36 4.99
N LYS A 464 -2.09 -26.97 3.89
CA LYS A 464 -1.43 -28.29 3.89
C LYS A 464 -0.11 -28.25 4.64
N GLU A 465 0.70 -27.22 4.46
CA GLU A 465 1.98 -27.08 5.14
C GLU A 465 1.79 -26.93 6.68
N LYS A 466 0.84 -26.11 7.10
CA LYS A 466 0.51 -25.93 8.51
C LYS A 466 0.01 -27.24 9.16
N ARG A 467 -0.80 -28.02 8.45
CA ARG A 467 -1.22 -29.35 8.93
C ARG A 467 -0.03 -30.32 9.10
N ARG A 468 0.90 -30.32 8.14
CA ARG A 468 2.14 -31.14 8.22
C ARG A 468 2.99 -30.74 9.43
N CYS A 469 3.13 -29.44 9.70
CA CYS A 469 3.84 -28.94 10.89
C CYS A 469 3.16 -29.39 12.19
N LEU A 470 1.82 -29.30 12.27
CA LEU A 470 1.06 -29.75 13.45
C LEU A 470 1.15 -31.27 13.68
N ILE A 471 1.13 -32.09 12.62
CA ILE A 471 1.29 -33.53 12.70
C ILE A 471 2.70 -33.90 13.17
N ARG A 472 3.74 -33.21 12.65
CA ARG A 472 5.13 -33.41 13.10
C ARG A 472 5.32 -33.02 14.57
N ALA A 473 4.76 -31.90 15.01
CA ALA A 473 4.83 -31.49 16.41
C ALA A 473 4.20 -32.52 17.34
N LYS A 474 3.00 -33.03 17.00
CA LYS A 474 2.34 -34.08 17.77
C LYS A 474 3.10 -35.44 17.79
N SER A 475 3.80 -35.77 16.70
CA SER A 475 4.62 -36.98 16.67
C SER A 475 5.91 -36.87 17.48
N ILE A 476 6.41 -35.66 17.73
CA ILE A 476 7.56 -35.40 18.62
C ILE A 476 7.14 -35.41 20.09
N GLU A 477 5.92 -34.98 20.42
CA GLU A 477 5.40 -35.02 21.78
C GLU A 477 4.96 -36.43 22.20
N SER A 478 4.74 -37.35 21.27
CA SER A 478 4.28 -38.72 21.51
C SER A 478 5.40 -39.78 21.41
N GLY A 479 6.64 -39.41 21.14
CA GLY A 479 7.84 -40.26 21.15
C GLY A 479 8.82 -39.84 22.22
#